data_5c8777eb376e59c093278414b25fb4ce
#
_entry.id   5c8777eb376e59c093278414b25fb4ce
#
_cell.length_a   1.000
_cell.length_b   1.000
_cell.length_c   1.000
_cell.angle_alpha   90.00
_cell.angle_beta   90.00
_cell.angle_gamma   90.00
#
_symmetry.space_group_name_H-M   'P 1'
#
loop_
_entity.id
_entity.type
_entity.pdbx_description
1 polymer ?
#
loop_
_entity_poly.entity_id
_entity_poly.type
_entity_poly.pdbx_seq_one_letter_code
_entity_poly.pdbx_strand_id
1 'polypeptide(L)'
;TNAYTTQLGKLVVTYDTSKKKIINHTNELIPIFDDEIEDDPAMLREIEKWNTRVGEIAGEIVATSSETMTRAYGQESNMGNMFADALKAINDAIDIAVINSGALRQDIPRGQVSIGHLISAFPFPNRAIITTLTGKEVREIFEHAAGQTNGVLQVSKGFQYSITKDNKLGFMRLNGKDIQDEGIYRVAAPNFVTMGGDGYFSFLKSSETIDSGILMFDVAKNFIQKQQNYEPFYEGRIVLEN
;
A
#
# COMPACT_ATOMS: atom_id res chain seq x y z
N THR A 1 20.94 5.51 7.64
CA THR A 1 20.46 6.25 6.46
C THR A 1 18.96 6.38 6.55
N ASN A 2 18.44 7.56 6.27
CA ASN A 2 17.00 7.80 6.24
C ASN A 2 16.40 7.36 4.90
N ALA A 3 15.04 7.30 4.81
CA ALA A 3 14.35 6.98 3.57
C ALA A 3 14.66 8.02 2.47
N TYR A 4 14.54 7.61 1.21
CA TYR A 4 14.68 8.46 0.03
C TYR A 4 16.05 9.16 -0.11
N THR A 5 17.12 8.52 0.40
CA THR A 5 18.51 9.03 0.30
C THR A 5 18.72 10.45 0.85
N THR A 6 17.86 10.91 1.77
CA THR A 6 17.98 12.23 2.38
C THR A 6 19.20 12.38 3.31
N GLN A 7 19.82 11.27 3.69
CA GLN A 7 21.00 11.24 4.54
C GLN A 7 21.96 10.12 4.13
N LEU A 8 23.25 10.41 4.15
CA LEU A 8 24.33 9.43 4.00
C LEU A 8 24.88 9.04 5.37
N GLY A 9 24.88 7.75 5.67
CA GLY A 9 25.54 7.21 6.88
C GLY A 9 27.02 6.99 6.65
N LYS A 10 27.87 7.66 7.44
CA LYS A 10 29.32 7.46 7.44
C LYS A 10 29.73 6.74 8.72
N LEU A 11 30.25 5.53 8.59
CA LEU A 11 30.79 4.75 9.70
C LEU A 11 32.31 4.61 9.51
N VAL A 12 33.08 5.09 10.47
CA VAL A 12 34.53 4.89 10.52
C VAL A 12 34.84 3.93 11.65
N VAL A 13 35.56 2.87 11.34
CA VAL A 13 35.94 1.83 12.32
C VAL A 13 37.45 1.72 12.42
N THR A 14 37.98 1.57 13.63
CA THR A 14 39.37 1.19 13.88
C THR A 14 39.40 -0.29 14.21
N TYR A 15 40.05 -1.06 13.36
CA TYR A 15 40.17 -2.49 13.49
C TYR A 15 41.59 -2.88 13.95
N ASP A 16 41.70 -3.58 15.10
CA ASP A 16 42.97 -4.15 15.57
C ASP A 16 43.17 -5.52 14.91
N THR A 17 44.12 -5.57 13.97
CA THR A 17 44.39 -6.78 13.19
C THR A 17 45.02 -7.89 14.04
N SER A 18 45.73 -7.53 15.13
CA SER A 18 46.35 -8.52 16.04
C SER A 18 45.30 -9.18 16.94
N LYS A 19 44.36 -8.41 17.44
CA LYS A 19 43.24 -8.88 18.29
C LYS A 19 41.99 -9.29 17.48
N LYS A 20 42.01 -9.11 16.18
CA LYS A 20 40.88 -9.40 15.25
C LYS A 20 39.57 -8.83 15.72
N LYS A 21 39.56 -7.58 16.21
CA LYS A 21 38.34 -6.89 16.69
C LYS A 21 38.33 -5.42 16.40
N ILE A 22 37.13 -4.85 16.32
CA ILE A 22 36.93 -3.40 16.28
C ILE A 22 37.23 -2.85 17.68
N ILE A 23 38.11 -1.86 17.75
CA ILE A 23 38.53 -1.20 19.01
C ILE A 23 37.93 0.17 19.18
N ASN A 24 37.50 0.80 18.09
CA ASN A 24 36.80 2.08 18.11
C ASN A 24 35.90 2.23 16.86
N HIS A 25 34.85 3.03 16.98
CA HIS A 25 34.04 3.44 15.84
C HIS A 25 33.46 4.83 16.07
N THR A 26 33.22 5.55 14.99
CA THR A 26 32.46 6.80 14.95
C THR A 26 31.37 6.70 13.90
N ASN A 27 30.21 7.28 14.15
CA ASN A 27 29.09 7.29 13.24
C ASN A 27 28.58 8.71 13.04
N GLU A 28 28.32 9.07 11.79
CA GLU A 28 27.82 10.37 11.39
C GLU A 28 26.71 10.20 10.34
N LEU A 29 25.62 10.93 10.46
CA LEU A 29 24.60 11.08 9.43
C LEU A 29 24.78 12.43 8.75
N ILE A 30 25.17 12.39 7.49
CA ILE A 30 25.42 13.57 6.65
C ILE A 30 24.12 13.83 5.88
N PRO A 31 23.43 14.97 6.09
CA PRO A 31 22.27 15.33 5.29
C PRO A 31 22.72 15.60 3.84
N ILE A 32 21.86 15.23 2.88
CA ILE A 32 22.07 15.48 1.45
C ILE A 32 21.02 16.50 1.02
N PHE A 33 21.49 17.65 0.56
CA PHE A 33 20.67 18.72 0.01
C PHE A 33 20.95 18.82 -1.49
N ASP A 34 19.90 18.78 -2.30
CA ASP A 34 19.99 18.81 -3.77
C ASP A 34 20.46 20.14 -4.33
N ASP A 35 20.24 21.23 -3.58
CA ASP A 35 20.72 22.57 -3.91
C ASP A 35 22.21 22.82 -3.55
N GLU A 36 22.82 21.95 -2.75
CA GLU A 36 24.23 22.05 -2.33
C GLU A 36 25.15 21.06 -3.04
N ILE A 37 24.60 20.05 -3.71
CA ILE A 37 25.38 18.98 -4.35
C ILE A 37 25.02 18.91 -5.82
N GLU A 38 26.04 19.13 -6.69
CA GLU A 38 25.85 18.99 -8.12
C GLU A 38 25.55 17.53 -8.51
N ASP A 39 24.59 17.34 -9.41
CA ASP A 39 24.27 16.04 -9.97
C ASP A 39 25.44 15.44 -10.74
N ASP A 40 25.66 14.13 -10.58
CA ASP A 40 26.63 13.39 -11.38
C ASP A 40 26.17 13.36 -12.86
N PRO A 41 26.97 13.95 -13.80
CA PRO A 41 26.55 14.04 -15.19
C PRO A 41 26.39 12.67 -15.89
N ALA A 42 27.06 11.64 -15.41
CA ALA A 42 26.93 10.29 -15.97
C ALA A 42 25.61 9.67 -15.52
N MET A 43 25.24 9.86 -14.26
CA MET A 43 23.97 9.41 -13.72
C MET A 43 22.78 10.15 -14.35
N LEU A 44 22.88 11.48 -14.54
CA LEU A 44 21.84 12.25 -15.23
C LEU A 44 21.59 11.72 -16.65
N ARG A 45 22.62 11.45 -17.43
CA ARG A 45 22.45 10.88 -18.77
C ARG A 45 21.76 9.51 -18.76
N GLU A 46 22.07 8.68 -17.77
CA GLU A 46 21.40 7.37 -17.66
C GLU A 46 19.93 7.53 -17.25
N ILE A 47 19.61 8.45 -16.32
CA ILE A 47 18.24 8.79 -15.92
C ILE A 47 17.44 9.32 -17.12
N GLU A 48 18.01 10.27 -17.90
CA GLU A 48 17.36 10.84 -19.08
C GLU A 48 17.03 9.77 -20.14
N LYS A 49 17.97 8.84 -20.38
CA LYS A 49 17.75 7.73 -21.29
C LYS A 49 16.55 6.85 -20.87
N TRP A 50 16.43 6.56 -19.57
CA TRP A 50 15.29 5.80 -19.06
C TRP A 50 14.01 6.62 -19.06
N ASN A 51 14.06 7.90 -18.69
CA ASN A 51 12.91 8.80 -18.73
C ASN A 51 12.33 8.91 -20.14
N THR A 52 13.17 8.98 -21.17
CA THR A 52 12.71 9.01 -22.57
C THR A 52 11.99 7.70 -22.95
N ARG A 53 12.50 6.53 -22.53
CA ARG A 53 11.90 5.22 -22.84
C ARG A 53 10.60 4.96 -22.09
N VAL A 54 10.49 5.45 -20.87
CA VAL A 54 9.33 5.25 -19.99
C VAL A 54 8.30 6.37 -20.20
N GLY A 55 8.75 7.58 -20.57
CA GLY A 55 7.94 8.78 -20.60
C GLY A 55 6.70 8.69 -21.53
N GLU A 56 6.84 8.05 -22.68
CA GLU A 56 5.71 7.86 -23.61
C GLU A 56 4.61 7.02 -22.99
N ILE A 57 4.96 5.90 -22.33
CA ILE A 57 4.00 5.00 -21.68
C ILE A 57 3.47 5.64 -20.38
N ALA A 58 4.36 6.19 -19.56
CA ALA A 58 3.99 6.79 -18.28
C ALA A 58 3.12 8.05 -18.44
N GLY A 59 3.26 8.77 -19.56
CA GLY A 59 2.48 9.96 -19.88
C GLY A 59 1.06 9.67 -20.39
N GLU A 60 0.71 8.43 -20.74
CA GLU A 60 -0.62 8.08 -21.20
C GLU A 60 -1.68 8.41 -20.12
N ILE A 61 -2.67 9.22 -20.49
CA ILE A 61 -3.77 9.61 -19.60
C ILE A 61 -4.84 8.52 -19.64
N VAL A 62 -5.21 8.02 -18.47
CA VAL A 62 -6.17 6.94 -18.32
C VAL A 62 -7.52 7.40 -17.76
N ALA A 63 -7.55 8.52 -17.05
CA ALA A 63 -8.77 9.09 -16.47
C ALA A 63 -8.52 10.55 -16.04
N THR A 64 -9.55 11.19 -15.44
CA THR A 64 -9.43 12.42 -14.66
C THR A 64 -9.88 12.17 -13.22
N SER A 65 -9.33 12.93 -12.27
CA SER A 65 -9.77 12.94 -10.88
C SER A 65 -10.26 14.33 -10.49
N SER A 66 -11.43 14.42 -9.88
CA SER A 66 -12.01 15.69 -9.44
C SER A 66 -11.24 16.31 -8.27
N GLU A 67 -10.56 15.49 -7.46
CA GLU A 67 -9.77 15.88 -6.30
C GLU A 67 -8.44 15.09 -6.25
N THR A 68 -7.51 15.54 -5.42
CA THR A 68 -6.29 14.78 -5.14
C THR A 68 -6.64 13.48 -4.41
N MET A 69 -6.17 12.34 -4.93
CA MET A 69 -6.22 11.08 -4.21
C MET A 69 -5.03 11.01 -3.26
N THR A 70 -5.31 11.11 -1.97
CA THR A 70 -4.30 11.12 -0.91
C THR A 70 -4.22 9.75 -0.25
N ARG A 71 -3.02 9.39 0.14
CA ARG A 71 -2.73 8.23 0.99
C ARG A 71 -2.79 8.62 2.46
N ALA A 72 -3.07 7.65 3.33
CA ALA A 72 -2.91 7.79 4.78
C ALA A 72 -2.46 6.46 5.37
N TYR A 73 -1.60 6.51 6.40
CA TYR A 73 -1.12 5.29 7.04
C TYR A 73 -2.05 4.82 8.17
N GLY A 74 -2.47 5.71 9.06
CA GLY A 74 -3.19 5.38 10.29
C GLY A 74 -4.70 5.59 10.23
N GLN A 75 -5.25 5.91 9.08
CA GLN A 75 -6.68 6.21 8.91
C GLN A 75 -7.16 5.90 7.49
N GLU A 76 -8.45 6.02 7.25
CA GLU A 76 -9.03 5.93 5.92
C GLU A 76 -8.38 6.93 4.96
N SER A 77 -8.16 6.51 3.72
CA SER A 77 -7.70 7.38 2.64
C SER A 77 -8.57 7.19 1.39
N ASN A 78 -8.87 8.27 0.68
CA ASN A 78 -9.66 8.21 -0.54
C ASN A 78 -8.94 7.42 -1.65
N MET A 79 -7.59 7.44 -1.68
CA MET A 79 -6.82 6.58 -2.58
C MET A 79 -6.88 5.12 -2.15
N GLY A 80 -6.83 4.82 -0.86
CA GLY A 80 -7.01 3.47 -0.33
C GLY A 80 -8.39 2.91 -0.67
N ASN A 81 -9.42 3.74 -0.57
CA ASN A 81 -10.78 3.40 -0.99
C ASN A 81 -10.82 3.03 -2.48
N MET A 82 -10.20 3.85 -3.35
CA MET A 82 -10.13 3.59 -4.79
C MET A 82 -9.47 2.24 -5.10
N PHE A 83 -8.29 1.96 -4.53
CA PHE A 83 -7.58 0.71 -4.78
C PHE A 83 -8.33 -0.51 -4.24
N ALA A 84 -8.94 -0.41 -3.06
CA ALA A 84 -9.72 -1.49 -2.48
C ALA A 84 -11.03 -1.76 -3.27
N ASP A 85 -11.70 -0.70 -3.74
CA ASP A 85 -12.89 -0.83 -4.60
C ASP A 85 -12.52 -1.41 -5.97
N ALA A 86 -11.40 -0.99 -6.54
CA ALA A 86 -10.89 -1.56 -7.77
C ALA A 86 -10.61 -3.06 -7.64
N LEU A 87 -10.00 -3.46 -6.52
CA LEU A 87 -9.72 -4.87 -6.23
C LEU A 87 -11.01 -5.68 -6.02
N LYS A 88 -12.00 -5.13 -5.34
CA LYS A 88 -13.31 -5.77 -5.19
C LYS A 88 -14.01 -5.96 -6.53
N ALA A 89 -13.88 -5.01 -7.44
CA ALA A 89 -14.56 -5.00 -8.73
C ALA A 89 -14.02 -6.03 -9.75
N ILE A 90 -12.94 -6.75 -9.45
CA ILE A 90 -12.43 -7.79 -10.36
C ILE A 90 -13.32 -9.03 -10.40
N ASN A 91 -14.11 -9.29 -9.33
CA ASN A 91 -15.02 -10.42 -9.26
C ASN A 91 -16.16 -10.13 -8.26
N ASP A 92 -17.40 -10.27 -8.72
CA ASP A 92 -18.60 -10.01 -7.91
C ASP A 92 -18.75 -10.93 -6.68
N ALA A 93 -18.05 -12.07 -6.68
CA ALA A 93 -18.03 -12.98 -5.54
C ALA A 93 -17.11 -12.52 -4.38
N ILE A 94 -16.36 -11.42 -4.54
CA ILE A 94 -15.52 -10.87 -3.47
C ILE A 94 -16.41 -10.10 -2.50
N ASP A 95 -16.42 -10.53 -1.23
CA ASP A 95 -17.14 -9.87 -0.16
C ASP A 95 -16.37 -8.63 0.33
N ILE A 96 -15.07 -8.79 0.57
CA ILE A 96 -14.18 -7.79 1.17
C ILE A 96 -12.90 -7.71 0.32
N ALA A 97 -12.45 -6.49 0.02
CA ALA A 97 -11.11 -6.29 -0.51
C ALA A 97 -10.31 -5.36 0.40
N VAL A 98 -9.02 -5.66 0.55
CA VAL A 98 -8.12 -4.91 1.44
C VAL A 98 -6.81 -4.52 0.74
N ILE A 99 -6.28 -3.35 1.09
CA ILE A 99 -4.98 -2.86 0.66
C ILE A 99 -4.20 -2.41 1.90
N ASN A 100 -2.98 -2.90 2.08
CA ASN A 100 -2.13 -2.38 3.14
C ASN A 100 -1.69 -0.94 2.82
N SER A 101 -1.92 -0.02 3.75
CA SER A 101 -1.62 1.42 3.57
C SER A 101 -0.17 1.66 3.14
N GLY A 102 0.76 0.83 3.63
CA GLY A 102 2.18 0.89 3.28
C GLY A 102 2.49 0.64 1.80
N ALA A 103 1.57 0.03 1.04
CA ALA A 103 1.73 -0.16 -0.40
C ALA A 103 1.47 1.12 -1.21
N LEU A 104 0.76 2.08 -0.64
CA LEU A 104 0.45 3.36 -1.29
C LEU A 104 1.61 4.35 -1.05
N ARG A 105 2.35 4.70 -2.10
CA ARG A 105 3.63 5.41 -1.98
C ARG A 105 3.60 6.87 -2.37
N GLN A 106 2.74 7.27 -3.28
CA GLN A 106 2.64 8.63 -3.76
C GLN A 106 1.19 9.03 -4.00
N ASP A 107 0.83 10.27 -3.66
CA ASP A 107 -0.48 10.83 -3.94
C ASP A 107 -0.67 11.05 -5.45
N ILE A 108 -1.89 10.91 -5.92
CA ILE A 108 -2.26 11.20 -7.31
C ILE A 108 -2.93 12.57 -7.35
N PRO A 109 -2.38 13.55 -8.09
CA PRO A 109 -2.91 14.90 -8.09
C PRO A 109 -4.30 14.99 -8.75
N ARG A 110 -5.06 16.01 -8.39
CA ARG A 110 -6.27 16.41 -9.09
C ARG A 110 -6.00 16.67 -10.58
N GLY A 111 -6.93 16.33 -11.44
CA GLY A 111 -6.84 16.54 -12.88
C GLY A 111 -6.53 15.24 -13.63
N GLN A 112 -5.67 15.32 -14.64
CA GLN A 112 -5.34 14.16 -15.47
C GLN A 112 -4.56 13.09 -14.68
N VAL A 113 -5.06 11.86 -14.73
CA VAL A 113 -4.41 10.70 -14.13
C VAL A 113 -3.70 9.91 -15.22
N SER A 114 -2.38 9.82 -15.13
CA SER A 114 -1.56 9.07 -16.07
C SER A 114 -1.18 7.69 -15.55
N ILE A 115 -0.70 6.83 -16.44
CA ILE A 115 -0.08 5.53 -16.09
C ILE A 115 1.06 5.74 -15.07
N GLY A 116 1.89 6.77 -15.25
CA GLY A 116 2.98 7.11 -14.34
C GLY A 116 2.49 7.42 -12.93
N HIS A 117 1.36 8.13 -12.79
CA HIS A 117 0.75 8.37 -11.49
C HIS A 117 0.34 7.09 -10.79
N LEU A 118 -0.29 6.13 -11.50
CA LEU A 118 -0.70 4.85 -10.93
C LEU A 118 0.50 3.98 -10.52
N ILE A 119 1.56 3.94 -11.34
CA ILE A 119 2.80 3.23 -11.03
C ILE A 119 3.47 3.83 -9.79
N SER A 120 3.53 5.16 -9.70
CA SER A 120 4.13 5.84 -8.54
C SER A 120 3.29 5.66 -7.28
N ALA A 121 1.97 5.63 -7.41
CA ALA A 121 1.05 5.39 -6.29
C ALA A 121 1.18 3.97 -5.73
N PHE A 122 1.32 2.96 -6.59
CA PHE A 122 1.47 1.56 -6.19
C PHE A 122 2.63 0.89 -6.97
N PRO A 123 3.91 1.12 -6.60
CA PRO A 123 5.07 0.72 -7.39
C PRO A 123 5.49 -0.75 -7.20
N PHE A 124 4.58 -1.62 -6.83
CA PHE A 124 4.88 -3.02 -6.56
C PHE A 124 4.24 -3.94 -7.62
N PRO A 125 4.96 -4.97 -8.11
CA PRO A 125 4.43 -5.93 -9.08
C PRO A 125 3.54 -6.98 -8.39
N ASN A 126 2.72 -6.55 -7.43
CA ASN A 126 1.80 -7.42 -6.72
C ASN A 126 0.64 -7.84 -7.62
N ARG A 127 0.16 -9.08 -7.41
CA ARG A 127 -1.04 -9.62 -8.04
C ARG A 127 -2.21 -9.63 -7.06
N ALA A 128 -3.40 -9.55 -7.63
CA ALA A 128 -4.65 -9.70 -6.89
C ALA A 128 -4.89 -11.17 -6.53
N ILE A 129 -4.99 -11.47 -5.25
CA ILE A 129 -5.28 -12.80 -4.72
C ILE A 129 -6.64 -12.79 -4.04
N ILE A 130 -7.44 -13.83 -4.25
CA ILE A 130 -8.72 -14.04 -3.59
C ILE A 130 -8.57 -15.22 -2.64
N THR A 131 -8.91 -15.04 -1.38
CA THR A 131 -8.84 -16.06 -0.34
C THR A 131 -10.22 -16.34 0.24
N THR A 132 -10.49 -17.57 0.63
CA THR A 132 -11.71 -17.97 1.33
C THR A 132 -11.40 -18.18 2.80
N LEU A 133 -11.95 -17.33 3.66
CA LEU A 133 -11.67 -17.25 5.08
C LEU A 133 -12.97 -17.39 5.91
N THR A 134 -12.85 -17.93 7.11
CA THR A 134 -13.90 -17.83 8.14
C THR A 134 -13.94 -16.42 8.71
N GLY A 135 -15.09 -16.02 9.28
CA GLY A 135 -15.19 -14.71 9.94
C GLY A 135 -14.25 -14.56 11.14
N LYS A 136 -13.92 -15.67 11.80
CA LYS A 136 -12.90 -15.70 12.84
C LYS A 136 -11.52 -15.32 12.29
N GLU A 137 -11.12 -15.87 11.15
CA GLU A 137 -9.85 -15.53 10.49
C GLU A 137 -9.84 -14.10 9.97
N VAL A 138 -10.98 -13.61 9.45
CA VAL A 138 -11.15 -12.20 9.10
C VAL A 138 -10.96 -11.31 10.35
N ARG A 139 -11.55 -11.69 11.48
CA ARG A 139 -11.36 -10.97 12.76
C ARG A 139 -9.90 -10.89 13.15
N GLU A 140 -9.18 -12.01 13.14
CA GLU A 140 -7.74 -12.04 13.45
C GLU A 140 -6.91 -11.12 12.54
N ILE A 141 -7.27 -11.02 11.25
CA ILE A 141 -6.63 -10.09 10.31
C ILE A 141 -6.84 -8.64 10.77
N PHE A 142 -8.06 -8.26 11.13
CA PHE A 142 -8.36 -6.89 11.53
C PHE A 142 -7.92 -6.56 12.97
N GLU A 143 -7.84 -7.53 13.87
CA GLU A 143 -7.18 -7.38 15.18
C GLU A 143 -5.68 -7.07 14.99
N HIS A 144 -5.03 -7.79 14.07
CA HIS A 144 -3.65 -7.50 13.72
C HIS A 144 -3.51 -6.12 13.07
N ALA A 145 -4.39 -5.76 12.13
CA ALA A 145 -4.39 -4.46 11.47
C ALA A 145 -4.55 -3.29 12.44
N ALA A 146 -5.40 -3.42 13.45
CA ALA A 146 -5.64 -2.39 14.47
C ALA A 146 -4.40 -2.14 15.34
N GLY A 147 -3.56 -3.15 15.56
CA GLY A 147 -2.31 -3.04 16.33
C GLY A 147 -1.09 -2.62 15.52
N GLN A 148 -1.21 -2.42 14.21
CA GLN A 148 -0.07 -2.13 13.34
C GLN A 148 0.42 -0.69 13.44
N THR A 149 1.75 -0.52 13.51
CA THR A 149 2.41 0.79 13.41
C THR A 149 2.73 1.18 11.96
N ASN A 150 2.72 0.21 11.02
CA ASN A 150 3.07 0.40 9.62
C ASN A 150 1.89 0.83 8.75
N GLY A 151 0.73 1.04 9.34
CA GLY A 151 -0.47 1.49 8.68
C GLY A 151 -1.61 0.48 8.74
N VAL A 152 -2.82 1.00 8.65
CA VAL A 152 -4.07 0.24 8.66
C VAL A 152 -4.31 -0.49 7.34
N LEU A 153 -5.25 -1.44 7.32
CA LEU A 153 -5.80 -1.97 6.07
C LEU A 153 -6.88 -1.03 5.54
N GLN A 154 -6.67 -0.47 4.35
CA GLN A 154 -7.71 0.20 3.58
C GLN A 154 -8.69 -0.85 3.07
N VAL A 155 -9.98 -0.56 3.08
CA VAL A 155 -11.02 -1.56 2.81
C VAL A 155 -12.00 -1.10 1.73
N SER A 156 -12.59 -2.07 1.02
CA SER A 156 -13.56 -1.81 -0.04
C SER A 156 -14.91 -1.38 0.50
N LYS A 157 -15.68 -0.72 -0.35
CA LYS A 157 -17.07 -0.33 -0.10
C LYS A 157 -17.91 -1.48 0.44
N GLY A 158 -18.72 -1.15 1.43
CA GLY A 158 -19.59 -2.10 2.15
C GLY A 158 -18.92 -2.72 3.38
N PHE A 159 -17.60 -2.67 3.51
CA PHE A 159 -16.92 -3.11 4.73
C PHE A 159 -16.50 -1.92 5.58
N GLN A 160 -16.67 -2.03 6.89
CA GLN A 160 -16.32 -1.01 7.87
C GLN A 160 -15.77 -1.67 9.13
N TYR A 161 -14.76 -1.05 9.74
CA TYR A 161 -14.24 -1.46 11.04
C TYR A 161 -13.78 -0.26 11.87
N SER A 162 -13.67 -0.45 13.19
CA SER A 162 -13.15 0.58 14.09
C SER A 162 -11.88 0.15 14.80
N ILE A 163 -11.08 1.14 15.16
CA ILE A 163 -9.87 0.99 15.97
C ILE A 163 -10.07 1.81 17.24
N THR A 164 -9.95 1.15 18.40
CA THR A 164 -10.06 1.79 19.71
C THR A 164 -8.81 2.59 20.07
N LYS A 165 -8.89 3.45 21.10
CA LYS A 165 -7.73 4.20 21.65
C LYS A 165 -6.54 3.31 22.02
N ASP A 166 -6.80 2.07 22.41
CA ASP A 166 -5.77 1.11 22.78
C ASP A 166 -5.22 0.32 21.59
N ASN A 167 -5.48 0.78 20.36
CA ASN A 167 -5.10 0.13 19.10
C ASN A 167 -5.63 -1.32 19.00
N LYS A 168 -6.87 -1.53 19.41
CA LYS A 168 -7.57 -2.81 19.26
C LYS A 168 -8.72 -2.67 18.29
N LEU A 169 -9.12 -3.81 17.70
CA LEU A 169 -10.32 -3.87 16.90
C LEU A 169 -11.55 -3.60 17.80
N GLY A 170 -12.38 -2.62 17.44
CA GLY A 170 -13.66 -2.37 18.06
C GLY A 170 -14.76 -3.21 17.40
N PHE A 171 -15.31 -2.73 16.30
CA PHE A 171 -16.28 -3.49 15.50
C PHE A 171 -15.76 -3.78 14.10
N MET A 172 -16.38 -4.74 13.40
CA MET A 172 -16.25 -4.91 11.96
C MET A 172 -17.58 -5.37 11.36
N ARG A 173 -17.97 -4.75 10.26
CA ARG A 173 -19.26 -4.93 9.61
C ARG A 173 -19.14 -5.03 8.10
N LEU A 174 -19.90 -5.93 7.52
CA LEU A 174 -20.11 -6.03 6.09
C LEU A 174 -21.57 -5.67 5.76
N ASN A 175 -21.78 -4.64 4.94
CA ASN A 175 -23.10 -4.13 4.59
C ASN A 175 -23.99 -3.83 5.83
N GLY A 176 -23.37 -3.24 6.86
CA GLY A 176 -24.01 -2.87 8.12
C GLY A 176 -24.29 -4.03 9.09
N LYS A 177 -23.91 -5.26 8.74
CA LYS A 177 -24.08 -6.44 9.60
C LYS A 177 -22.73 -6.87 10.17
N ASP A 178 -22.72 -7.22 11.46
CA ASP A 178 -21.50 -7.72 12.11
C ASP A 178 -21.03 -9.03 11.45
N ILE A 179 -19.73 -9.17 11.30
CA ILE A 179 -19.10 -10.40 10.78
C ILE A 179 -19.35 -11.53 11.77
N GLN A 180 -19.83 -12.67 11.25
CA GLN A 180 -20.10 -13.87 12.03
C GLN A 180 -18.89 -14.80 11.98
N ASP A 181 -18.38 -15.25 13.11
CA ASP A 181 -17.14 -16.03 13.20
C ASP A 181 -17.19 -17.32 12.35
N GLU A 182 -18.34 -17.98 12.27
CA GLU A 182 -18.57 -19.18 11.47
C GLU A 182 -18.94 -18.87 9.99
N GLY A 183 -19.14 -17.60 9.66
CA GLY A 183 -19.44 -17.18 8.29
C GLY A 183 -18.22 -17.40 7.39
N ILE A 184 -18.46 -17.61 6.10
CA ILE A 184 -17.42 -17.77 5.09
C ILE A 184 -17.39 -16.52 4.21
N TYR A 185 -16.21 -15.95 4.03
CA TYR A 185 -16.01 -14.70 3.30
C TYR A 185 -14.90 -14.84 2.26
N ARG A 186 -15.14 -14.31 1.06
CA ARG A 186 -14.11 -14.16 0.05
C ARG A 186 -13.43 -12.81 0.20
N VAL A 187 -12.15 -12.86 0.59
CA VAL A 187 -11.34 -11.67 0.86
C VAL A 187 -10.26 -11.53 -0.21
N ALA A 188 -10.25 -10.42 -0.91
CA ALA A 188 -9.21 -10.11 -1.89
C ALA A 188 -8.15 -9.18 -1.27
N ALA A 189 -6.88 -9.47 -1.57
CA ALA A 189 -5.75 -8.66 -1.15
C ALA A 189 -4.57 -8.81 -2.14
N PRO A 190 -3.57 -7.89 -2.11
CA PRO A 190 -2.30 -8.11 -2.80
C PRO A 190 -1.60 -9.38 -2.32
N ASN A 191 -0.91 -10.10 -3.23
CA ASN A 191 -0.19 -11.33 -2.87
C ASN A 191 0.81 -11.13 -1.72
N PHE A 192 1.44 -9.96 -1.60
CA PHE A 192 2.30 -9.64 -0.46
C PHE A 192 1.56 -9.85 0.88
N VAL A 193 0.35 -9.33 1.01
CA VAL A 193 -0.47 -9.43 2.24
C VAL A 193 -0.91 -10.88 2.46
N THR A 194 -1.42 -11.56 1.42
CA THR A 194 -1.92 -12.93 1.54
C THR A 194 -0.83 -13.96 1.83
N MET A 195 0.42 -13.64 1.54
CA MET A 195 1.60 -14.45 1.87
C MET A 195 2.17 -14.16 3.28
N GLY A 196 1.47 -13.39 4.10
CA GLY A 196 1.87 -13.03 5.47
C GLY A 196 2.76 -11.79 5.58
N GLY A 197 2.89 -11.01 4.50
CA GLY A 197 3.57 -9.71 4.55
C GLY A 197 2.98 -8.81 5.63
N ASP A 198 3.79 -7.95 6.21
CA ASP A 198 3.43 -7.09 7.36
C ASP A 198 2.86 -7.87 8.57
N GLY A 199 3.06 -9.20 8.64
CA GLY A 199 2.59 -10.05 9.74
C GLY A 199 1.14 -10.56 9.60
N TYR A 200 0.49 -10.40 8.45
CA TYR A 200 -0.88 -10.87 8.19
C TYR A 200 -0.97 -12.39 8.02
N PHE A 201 -0.43 -13.15 8.97
CA PHE A 201 -0.33 -14.62 8.88
C PHE A 201 -1.68 -15.35 8.85
N SER A 202 -2.77 -14.73 9.30
CA SER A 202 -4.10 -15.35 9.27
C SER A 202 -4.62 -15.57 7.85
N PHE A 203 -4.10 -14.87 6.83
CA PHE A 203 -4.37 -15.19 5.43
C PHE A 203 -3.87 -16.58 5.01
N LEU A 204 -2.80 -17.08 5.64
CA LEU A 204 -2.25 -18.42 5.36
C LEU A 204 -3.16 -19.57 5.81
N LYS A 205 -4.19 -19.27 6.61
CA LYS A 205 -5.21 -20.25 7.06
C LYS A 205 -6.32 -20.46 6.02
N SER A 206 -6.33 -19.71 4.92
CA SER A 206 -7.34 -19.77 3.88
C SER A 206 -7.61 -21.20 3.43
N SER A 207 -8.88 -21.59 3.34
CA SER A 207 -9.31 -22.89 2.82
C SER A 207 -9.17 -23.00 1.30
N GLU A 208 -9.18 -21.85 0.60
CA GLU A 208 -8.99 -21.76 -0.84
C GLU A 208 -8.28 -20.43 -1.17
N THR A 209 -7.27 -20.49 -2.03
CA THR A 209 -6.54 -19.31 -2.51
C THR A 209 -6.48 -19.32 -4.02
N ILE A 210 -6.97 -18.27 -4.66
CA ILE A 210 -7.01 -18.10 -6.11
C ILE A 210 -6.10 -16.92 -6.48
N ASP A 211 -5.05 -17.20 -7.23
CA ASP A 211 -4.26 -16.15 -7.90
C ASP A 211 -4.99 -15.75 -9.19
N SER A 212 -5.48 -14.51 -9.24
CA SER A 212 -6.17 -14.01 -10.42
C SER A 212 -5.26 -13.82 -11.64
N GLY A 213 -3.94 -13.80 -11.45
CA GLY A 213 -2.96 -13.44 -12.48
C GLY A 213 -2.93 -11.95 -12.83
N ILE A 214 -3.82 -11.12 -12.26
CA ILE A 214 -3.95 -9.70 -12.58
C ILE A 214 -3.04 -8.87 -11.67
N LEU A 215 -2.21 -8.01 -12.25
CA LEU A 215 -1.38 -7.08 -11.49
C LEU A 215 -2.26 -6.00 -10.82
N MET A 216 -1.90 -5.59 -9.61
CA MET A 216 -2.60 -4.53 -8.90
C MET A 216 -2.61 -3.21 -9.66
N PHE A 217 -1.58 -2.94 -10.45
CA PHE A 217 -1.54 -1.83 -11.39
C PHE A 217 -2.70 -1.93 -12.41
N ASP A 218 -2.88 -3.10 -13.06
CA ASP A 218 -3.94 -3.30 -14.05
C ASP A 218 -5.33 -3.26 -13.40
N VAL A 219 -5.46 -3.75 -12.17
CA VAL A 219 -6.69 -3.63 -11.37
C VAL A 219 -7.08 -2.16 -11.22
N ALA A 220 -6.17 -1.31 -10.75
CA ALA A 220 -6.42 0.11 -10.56
C ALA A 220 -6.66 0.84 -11.89
N LYS A 221 -5.82 0.57 -12.91
CA LYS A 221 -5.94 1.15 -14.25
C LYS A 221 -7.31 0.86 -14.87
N ASN A 222 -7.70 -0.41 -14.91
CA ASN A 222 -8.97 -0.82 -15.52
C ASN A 222 -10.19 -0.24 -14.78
N PHE A 223 -10.10 -0.14 -13.46
CA PHE A 223 -11.17 0.45 -12.64
C PHE A 223 -11.34 1.93 -12.94
N ILE A 224 -10.25 2.72 -12.88
CA ILE A 224 -10.33 4.18 -13.06
C ILE A 224 -10.66 4.56 -14.51
N GLN A 225 -10.18 3.78 -15.50
CA GLN A 225 -10.53 3.97 -16.92
C GLN A 225 -12.03 3.81 -17.17
N LYS A 226 -12.67 2.84 -16.52
CA LYS A 226 -14.14 2.66 -16.63
C LYS A 226 -14.92 3.83 -16.05
N GLN A 227 -14.39 4.49 -15.03
CA GLN A 227 -15.01 5.67 -14.41
C GLN A 227 -14.85 6.93 -15.27
N GLN A 228 -13.79 7.03 -16.08
CA GLN A 228 -13.37 8.20 -16.88
C GLN A 228 -13.14 9.46 -16.04
N ASN A 229 -14.12 9.88 -15.24
CA ASN A 229 -14.04 10.97 -14.27
C ASN A 229 -14.25 10.39 -12.88
N TYR A 230 -13.15 10.19 -12.16
CA TYR A 230 -13.19 9.63 -10.81
C TYR A 230 -13.37 10.73 -9.78
N GLU A 231 -14.30 10.55 -8.87
CA GLU A 231 -14.53 11.42 -7.72
C GLU A 231 -14.06 10.71 -6.46
N PRO A 232 -12.88 11.07 -5.90
CA PRO A 232 -12.38 10.48 -4.67
C PRO A 232 -13.25 10.87 -3.48
N PHE A 233 -13.52 9.91 -2.60
CA PHE A 233 -14.44 10.12 -1.48
C PHE A 233 -13.99 9.38 -0.21
N TYR A 234 -14.53 9.81 0.92
CA TYR A 234 -14.44 9.15 2.23
C TYR A 234 -15.84 8.69 2.65
N GLU A 235 -15.94 7.50 3.22
CA GLU A 235 -17.22 6.91 3.66
C GLU A 235 -17.22 6.52 5.14
N GLY A 236 -16.13 6.80 5.88
CA GLY A 236 -15.98 6.36 7.27
C GLY A 236 -15.79 4.85 7.35
N ARG A 237 -15.07 4.27 6.40
CA ARG A 237 -14.78 2.82 6.38
C ARG A 237 -13.87 2.38 7.50
N ILE A 238 -13.01 3.29 7.98
CA ILE A 238 -12.11 3.10 9.11
C ILE A 238 -12.45 4.14 10.16
N VAL A 239 -13.01 3.70 11.27
CA VAL A 239 -13.44 4.57 12.36
C VAL A 239 -12.42 4.54 13.49
N LEU A 240 -11.83 5.68 13.82
CA LEU A 240 -10.98 5.82 14.99
C LEU A 240 -11.87 6.22 16.17
N GLU A 241 -12.00 5.33 17.17
CA GLU A 241 -12.82 5.60 18.36
C GLU A 241 -12.09 6.57 19.31
N ASN A 242 -12.79 7.63 19.71
CA ASN A 242 -12.27 8.70 20.58
C ASN A 242 -12.20 8.29 22.07
#